data_08060a7ab91dcf91352a51a65f345397
#
_entry.id   08060a7ab91dcf91352a51a65f345397
#
_cell.length_a   1.000
_cell.length_b   1.000
_cell.length_c   1.000
_cell.angle_alpha   90.00
_cell.angle_beta   90.00
_cell.angle_gamma   90.00
#
_symmetry.space_group_name_H-M   'P 1'
#
loop_
_entity.id
_entity.type
_entity.pdbx_description
1 polymer ?
#
loop_
_entity_poly.entity_id
_entity_poly.type
_entity_poly.pdbx_seq_one_letter_code
_entity_poly.pdbx_strand_id
1 'polypeptide(L)'
;MSKGITPQSKDYSSWYTDVVRQAELADYGPVKGTMVIRPYGFQLWDNIKESFDKMIKATGHVNAYFPLFIPKSFLAREAEHVEGFAKECAVVTHTRLKADDEHGLVVDPESKLAEEIIVRPTSETVIWSMYKKWIQSYRDLPILINQWANVVRWEMRTRLFLRTSEFLWQEGHTAHATAEGAQKETLDILELYRQLAEDFMAIPVVTGLKTESEKFAGADKTYCIEAMMGDKRSLQAGTSHNLGQNFARAFDVTFQNKDNQEELVYATSWGLSTRLVGAVIMAHGDDKGLRLPPKIAPHQVVMVPIAQNENGYLKVREFISPVLDEMRKGGIRIYEDWSDNSPGFKFNEWEMKGVPLRLEVGPRDIESGQAVLVRRDTGEKIILEKNMITEQAPRLLEEIQKGLFEQALTFREKNTHEVSSYSNFRDTIKNKGGFIRCGWDGTQKTEMKIKEDTNATIRCILNNEDSSGMKCVYSGNPAKHVVIYGKAY
;
A
#
# COMPACT_ATOMS: atom_id res chain seq x y z
N MET A 1 -7.28 12.71 29.13
CA MET A 1 -6.91 13.74 28.14
C MET A 1 -6.14 13.04 27.05
N SER A 2 -6.66 12.95 25.82
CA SER A 2 -5.86 12.49 24.68
C SER A 2 -4.67 13.44 24.55
N LYS A 3 -3.44 12.91 24.58
CA LYS A 3 -2.28 13.72 24.22
C LYS A 3 -2.49 14.14 22.76
N GLY A 4 -2.48 15.45 22.48
CA GLY A 4 -2.58 15.96 21.12
C GLY A 4 -1.49 15.35 20.23
N ILE A 5 -1.77 15.18 18.95
CA ILE A 5 -0.74 14.77 17.98
C ILE A 5 0.21 15.91 17.69
N THR A 6 1.45 15.59 17.36
CA THR A 6 2.44 16.55 16.90
C THR A 6 1.96 17.22 15.60
N PRO A 7 1.95 18.56 15.48
CA PRO A 7 1.57 19.20 14.21
C PRO A 7 2.51 18.81 13.06
N GLN A 8 1.95 18.61 11.86
CA GLN A 8 2.72 18.27 10.65
C GLN A 8 3.84 19.27 10.35
N SER A 9 3.56 20.56 10.56
CA SER A 9 4.51 21.65 10.33
C SER A 9 5.71 21.64 11.29
N LYS A 10 5.55 21.03 12.47
CA LYS A 10 6.62 20.94 13.48
C LYS A 10 7.52 19.73 13.24
N ASP A 11 6.94 18.56 13.06
CA ASP A 11 7.65 17.31 12.78
C ASP A 11 6.71 16.29 12.13
N TYR A 12 6.81 16.16 10.82
CA TYR A 12 5.97 15.26 10.04
C TYR A 12 6.18 13.78 10.41
N SER A 13 7.40 13.41 10.84
CA SER A 13 7.69 12.04 11.25
C SER A 13 7.01 11.68 12.57
N SER A 14 7.09 12.57 13.54
CA SER A 14 6.40 12.42 14.83
C SER A 14 4.88 12.46 14.65
N TRP A 15 4.35 13.40 13.83
CA TRP A 15 2.95 13.45 13.49
C TRP A 15 2.43 12.09 12.95
N TYR A 16 3.14 11.51 11.99
CA TYR A 16 2.77 10.21 11.42
C TYR A 16 2.67 9.12 12.50
N THR A 17 3.68 9.02 13.35
CA THR A 17 3.71 8.01 14.42
C THR A 17 2.60 8.24 15.44
N ASP A 18 2.35 9.50 15.81
CA ASP A 18 1.28 9.88 16.74
C ASP A 18 -0.10 9.50 16.16
N VAL A 19 -0.35 9.80 14.89
CA VAL A 19 -1.61 9.43 14.20
C VAL A 19 -1.80 7.91 14.19
N VAL A 20 -0.76 7.15 13.77
CA VAL A 20 -0.84 5.68 13.74
C VAL A 20 -1.25 5.10 15.08
N ARG A 21 -0.65 5.60 16.17
CA ARG A 21 -0.88 5.07 17.52
C ARG A 21 -2.18 5.57 18.14
N GLN A 22 -2.49 6.87 18.00
CA GLN A 22 -3.68 7.45 18.61
C GLN A 22 -4.97 7.11 17.89
N ALA A 23 -4.91 6.92 16.56
CA ALA A 23 -6.04 6.36 15.80
C ALA A 23 -6.16 4.84 15.95
N GLU A 24 -5.34 4.22 16.79
CA GLU A 24 -5.37 2.80 17.10
C GLU A 24 -5.15 1.88 15.88
N LEU A 25 -4.28 2.28 14.95
CA LEU A 25 -3.97 1.49 13.77
C LEU A 25 -2.93 0.40 14.04
N ALA A 26 -1.85 0.74 14.73
CA ALA A 26 -0.77 -0.19 15.06
C ALA A 26 0.07 0.26 16.25
N ASP A 27 0.79 -0.69 16.84
CA ASP A 27 1.84 -0.47 17.83
C ASP A 27 3.10 -1.27 17.47
N TYR A 28 4.22 -0.91 18.10
CA TYR A 28 5.45 -1.67 17.95
C TYR A 28 5.32 -3.06 18.57
N GLY A 29 5.79 -4.06 17.87
CA GLY A 29 5.85 -5.44 18.36
C GLY A 29 6.98 -5.67 19.38
N PRO A 30 6.98 -6.80 20.08
CA PRO A 30 8.00 -7.14 21.06
C PRO A 30 9.39 -7.40 20.46
N VAL A 31 9.45 -7.85 19.21
CA VAL A 31 10.70 -7.97 18.45
C VAL A 31 10.94 -6.67 17.70
N LYS A 32 12.15 -6.13 17.81
CA LYS A 32 12.52 -4.88 17.14
C LYS A 32 12.23 -4.94 15.65
N GLY A 33 11.48 -3.97 15.17
CA GLY A 33 11.12 -3.86 13.75
C GLY A 33 9.81 -4.54 13.38
N THR A 34 9.22 -5.32 14.27
CA THR A 34 7.87 -5.84 14.05
C THR A 34 6.79 -4.85 14.49
N MET A 35 5.58 -5.00 13.97
CA MET A 35 4.42 -4.23 14.41
C MET A 35 3.23 -5.14 14.72
N VAL A 36 2.43 -4.71 15.68
CA VAL A 36 1.10 -5.26 15.92
C VAL A 36 0.10 -4.37 15.21
N ILE A 37 -0.60 -4.89 14.23
CA ILE A 37 -1.70 -4.16 13.57
C ILE A 37 -2.94 -4.34 14.46
N ARG A 38 -3.47 -3.23 14.98
CA ARG A 38 -4.65 -3.23 15.86
C ARG A 38 -5.93 -3.45 15.04
N PRO A 39 -7.06 -3.83 15.65
CA PRO A 39 -8.28 -4.17 14.92
C PRO A 39 -8.74 -3.11 13.92
N TYR A 40 -8.67 -1.81 14.26
CA TYR A 40 -9.08 -0.72 13.37
C TYR A 40 -8.15 -0.60 12.15
N GLY A 41 -6.83 -0.71 12.38
CA GLY A 41 -5.85 -0.72 11.28
C GLY A 41 -5.94 -1.99 10.42
N PHE A 42 -6.24 -3.15 11.04
CA PHE A 42 -6.40 -4.39 10.32
C PHE A 42 -7.66 -4.36 9.42
N GLN A 43 -8.77 -3.81 9.92
CA GLN A 43 -9.97 -3.66 9.10
C GLN A 43 -9.76 -2.70 7.92
N LEU A 44 -8.95 -1.65 8.10
CA LEU A 44 -8.56 -0.77 6.97
C LEU A 44 -7.77 -1.55 5.92
N TRP A 45 -6.81 -2.38 6.34
CA TRP A 45 -6.07 -3.27 5.45
C TRP A 45 -6.98 -4.30 4.76
N ASP A 46 -7.90 -4.93 5.50
CA ASP A 46 -8.84 -5.90 4.93
C ASP A 46 -9.74 -5.28 3.86
N ASN A 47 -10.22 -4.06 4.06
CA ASN A 47 -11.02 -3.37 3.05
C ASN A 47 -10.22 -3.08 1.77
N ILE A 48 -8.93 -2.71 1.88
CA ILE A 48 -8.02 -2.55 0.73
C ILE A 48 -7.83 -3.91 0.05
N LYS A 49 -7.53 -4.95 0.83
CA LYS A 49 -7.34 -6.32 0.36
C LYS A 49 -8.57 -6.85 -0.38
N GLU A 50 -9.76 -6.75 0.22
CA GLU A 50 -11.00 -7.23 -0.40
C GLU A 50 -11.31 -6.51 -1.72
N SER A 51 -11.07 -5.19 -1.76
CA SER A 51 -11.26 -4.41 -2.98
C SER A 51 -10.35 -4.91 -4.09
N PHE A 52 -9.06 -5.08 -3.79
CA PHE A 52 -8.10 -5.55 -4.77
C PHE A 52 -8.28 -7.03 -5.15
N ASP A 53 -8.61 -7.89 -4.19
CA ASP A 53 -8.88 -9.32 -4.44
C ASP A 53 -10.04 -9.52 -5.42
N LYS A 54 -11.09 -8.70 -5.31
CA LYS A 54 -12.19 -8.69 -6.28
C LYS A 54 -11.74 -8.27 -7.68
N MET A 55 -10.89 -7.24 -7.77
CA MET A 55 -10.35 -6.76 -9.05
C MET A 55 -9.48 -7.84 -9.74
N ILE A 56 -8.57 -8.47 -8.99
CA ILE A 56 -7.70 -9.55 -9.49
C ILE A 56 -8.54 -10.75 -9.96
N LYS A 57 -9.51 -11.20 -9.17
CA LYS A 57 -10.36 -12.32 -9.52
C LYS A 57 -11.20 -12.06 -10.79
N ALA A 58 -11.58 -10.80 -11.01
CA ALA A 58 -12.30 -10.41 -12.22
C ALA A 58 -11.46 -10.57 -13.51
N THR A 59 -10.14 -10.60 -13.40
CA THR A 59 -9.21 -10.86 -14.51
C THR A 59 -8.82 -12.35 -14.67
N GLY A 60 -9.45 -13.24 -13.89
CA GLY A 60 -9.24 -14.69 -13.98
C GLY A 60 -8.16 -15.24 -13.05
N HIS A 61 -7.55 -14.41 -12.22
CA HIS A 61 -6.57 -14.87 -11.23
C HIS A 61 -7.25 -15.66 -10.10
N VAL A 62 -6.49 -16.61 -9.55
CA VAL A 62 -6.91 -17.41 -8.40
C VAL A 62 -5.93 -17.29 -7.25
N ASN A 63 -6.44 -17.36 -6.02
CA ASN A 63 -5.59 -17.34 -4.84
C ASN A 63 -5.01 -18.72 -4.56
N ALA A 64 -3.71 -18.76 -4.24
CA ALA A 64 -3.02 -19.93 -3.71
C ALA A 64 -2.27 -19.56 -2.43
N TYR A 65 -1.71 -20.56 -1.75
CA TYR A 65 -0.85 -20.38 -0.59
C TYR A 65 0.39 -21.24 -0.71
N PHE A 66 1.56 -20.62 -0.54
CA PHE A 66 2.86 -21.27 -0.56
C PHE A 66 3.50 -21.21 0.85
N PRO A 67 4.35 -22.19 1.20
CA PRO A 67 4.93 -22.28 2.53
C PRO A 67 5.75 -21.06 2.95
N LEU A 68 5.73 -20.78 4.27
CA LEU A 68 6.55 -19.73 4.88
C LEU A 68 8.05 -20.02 4.78
N PHE A 69 8.44 -21.28 4.87
CA PHE A 69 9.83 -21.70 4.91
C PHE A 69 10.34 -22.09 3.52
N ILE A 70 11.53 -21.59 3.19
CA ILE A 70 12.22 -21.84 1.93
C ILE A 70 13.56 -22.52 2.23
N PRO A 71 13.91 -23.67 1.60
CA PRO A 71 15.24 -24.23 1.71
C PRO A 71 16.30 -23.21 1.25
N LYS A 72 17.40 -23.07 2.00
CA LYS A 72 18.50 -22.15 1.66
C LYS A 72 19.06 -22.42 0.27
N SER A 73 19.11 -23.69 -0.15
CA SER A 73 19.56 -24.10 -1.49
C SER A 73 18.73 -23.50 -2.63
N PHE A 74 17.47 -23.14 -2.40
CA PHE A 74 16.63 -22.52 -3.44
C PHE A 74 17.07 -21.09 -3.75
N LEU A 75 17.46 -20.31 -2.72
CA LEU A 75 17.98 -18.96 -2.95
C LEU A 75 19.31 -18.97 -3.69
N ALA A 76 20.13 -20.00 -3.50
CA ALA A 76 21.43 -20.12 -4.16
C ALA A 76 21.33 -20.42 -5.67
N ARG A 77 20.17 -20.79 -6.21
CA ARG A 77 19.97 -21.09 -7.63
C ARG A 77 19.90 -19.85 -8.51
N GLU A 78 19.61 -18.71 -7.93
CA GLU A 78 19.51 -17.46 -8.66
C GLU A 78 20.37 -16.38 -7.99
N ALA A 79 21.59 -16.21 -8.49
CA ALA A 79 22.63 -15.36 -7.89
C ALA A 79 22.20 -13.87 -7.82
N GLU A 80 21.52 -13.34 -8.84
CA GLU A 80 21.05 -11.94 -8.86
C GLU A 80 19.97 -11.67 -7.81
N HIS A 81 19.07 -12.63 -7.61
CA HIS A 81 18.03 -12.54 -6.58
C HIS A 81 18.63 -12.58 -5.17
N VAL A 82 19.67 -13.40 -4.98
CA VAL A 82 20.40 -13.52 -3.71
C VAL A 82 21.07 -12.21 -3.30
N GLU A 83 21.68 -11.46 -4.21
CA GLU A 83 22.31 -10.18 -3.89
C GLU A 83 21.32 -9.15 -3.33
N GLY A 84 20.06 -9.17 -3.79
CA GLY A 84 19.00 -8.27 -3.32
C GLY A 84 18.48 -8.61 -1.92
N PHE A 85 18.33 -9.89 -1.57
CA PHE A 85 17.62 -10.33 -0.36
C PHE A 85 18.52 -11.00 0.70
N ALA A 86 19.69 -11.50 0.33
CA ALA A 86 20.57 -12.26 1.24
C ALA A 86 20.97 -11.52 2.52
N LYS A 87 21.00 -10.19 2.47
CA LYS A 87 21.40 -9.34 3.60
C LYS A 87 20.30 -9.15 4.65
N GLU A 88 19.06 -9.49 4.33
CA GLU A 88 17.86 -9.18 5.12
C GLU A 88 17.03 -10.42 5.44
N CYS A 89 17.60 -11.63 5.37
CA CYS A 89 16.89 -12.88 5.64
C CYS A 89 16.88 -13.24 7.13
N ALA A 90 15.75 -13.77 7.61
CA ALA A 90 15.70 -14.50 8.86
C ALA A 90 15.95 -15.98 8.58
N VAL A 91 16.94 -16.57 9.26
CA VAL A 91 17.40 -17.95 9.05
C VAL A 91 17.03 -18.79 10.24
N VAL A 92 16.36 -19.94 10.01
CA VAL A 92 16.05 -20.94 11.04
C VAL A 92 17.09 -22.07 10.95
N THR A 93 17.78 -22.30 12.04
CA THR A 93 18.91 -23.23 12.14
C THR A 93 18.61 -24.46 12.99
N HIS A 94 17.63 -24.38 13.90
CA HIS A 94 17.26 -25.42 14.88
C HIS A 94 15.75 -25.56 14.99
N THR A 95 15.27 -26.70 15.43
CA THR A 95 13.81 -27.00 15.50
C THR A 95 13.25 -27.07 16.91
N ARG A 96 14.10 -27.11 17.95
CA ARG A 96 13.66 -27.27 19.33
C ARG A 96 14.37 -26.37 20.31
N LEU A 97 13.68 -26.10 21.42
CA LEU A 97 14.27 -25.57 22.64
C LEU A 97 14.31 -26.71 23.68
N LYS A 98 15.25 -26.62 24.63
CA LYS A 98 15.33 -27.46 25.80
C LYS A 98 15.41 -26.63 27.07
N ALA A 99 14.98 -27.19 28.19
CA ALA A 99 15.19 -26.58 29.50
C ALA A 99 16.68 -26.60 29.87
N ASP A 100 17.15 -25.54 30.48
CA ASP A 100 18.49 -25.38 31.05
C ASP A 100 18.34 -24.76 32.45
N ASP A 101 19.01 -25.34 33.44
CA ASP A 101 18.83 -24.94 34.84
C ASP A 101 19.35 -23.53 35.13
N GLU A 102 20.33 -23.03 34.36
CA GLU A 102 20.92 -21.67 34.54
C GLU A 102 20.27 -20.62 33.68
N HIS A 103 19.87 -20.96 32.42
CA HIS A 103 19.43 -20.02 31.41
C HIS A 103 17.97 -20.17 31.00
N GLY A 104 17.20 -21.08 31.63
CA GLY A 104 15.79 -21.33 31.33
C GLY A 104 15.62 -22.12 30.04
N LEU A 105 15.10 -21.49 28.96
CA LEU A 105 14.96 -22.14 27.64
C LEU A 105 16.13 -21.76 26.74
N VAL A 106 16.87 -22.76 26.28
CA VAL A 106 17.97 -22.61 25.32
C VAL A 106 17.71 -23.40 24.04
N VAL A 107 18.37 -23.01 22.96
CA VAL A 107 18.33 -23.78 21.72
C VAL A 107 18.94 -25.16 21.95
N ASP A 108 18.23 -26.23 21.57
CA ASP A 108 18.75 -27.58 21.65
C ASP A 108 19.76 -27.84 20.52
N PRO A 109 21.07 -27.99 20.82
CA PRO A 109 22.09 -28.22 19.80
C PRO A 109 21.87 -29.47 18.95
N GLU A 110 21.19 -30.52 19.52
CA GLU A 110 20.89 -31.75 18.80
C GLU A 110 19.77 -31.58 17.76
N SER A 111 19.05 -30.48 17.82
CA SER A 111 17.96 -30.17 16.89
C SER A 111 18.39 -29.35 15.67
N LYS A 112 19.71 -29.22 15.44
CA LYS A 112 20.23 -28.50 14.28
C LYS A 112 19.72 -29.11 12.98
N LEU A 113 19.18 -28.27 12.10
CA LEU A 113 18.73 -28.67 10.77
C LEU A 113 19.91 -29.13 9.90
N ALA A 114 19.71 -30.19 9.12
CA ALA A 114 20.67 -30.65 8.14
C ALA A 114 20.88 -29.59 7.03
N GLU A 115 19.81 -28.92 6.63
CA GLU A 115 19.82 -27.73 5.78
C GLU A 115 19.10 -26.59 6.49
N GLU A 116 19.72 -25.42 6.57
CA GLU A 116 19.09 -24.21 7.09
C GLU A 116 17.93 -23.78 6.19
N ILE A 117 16.87 -23.30 6.81
CA ILE A 117 15.71 -22.78 6.10
C ILE A 117 15.53 -21.28 6.35
N ILE A 118 14.94 -20.61 5.39
CA ILE A 118 14.76 -19.17 5.39
C ILE A 118 13.29 -18.85 5.55
N VAL A 119 12.97 -17.93 6.45
CA VAL A 119 11.63 -17.33 6.50
C VAL A 119 11.49 -16.44 5.25
N ARG A 120 10.53 -16.73 4.39
CA ARG A 120 10.42 -16.11 3.05
C ARG A 120 10.53 -14.58 3.07
N PRO A 121 11.48 -13.98 2.36
CA PRO A 121 11.49 -12.54 2.08
C PRO A 121 10.62 -12.19 0.86
N THR A 122 10.33 -13.18 0.04
CA THR A 122 9.50 -13.22 -1.16
C THR A 122 9.33 -14.68 -1.58
N SER A 123 8.39 -15.01 -2.47
CA SER A 123 8.01 -16.41 -2.74
C SER A 123 8.42 -16.95 -4.11
N GLU A 124 9.12 -16.17 -4.96
CA GLU A 124 9.47 -16.60 -6.32
C GLU A 124 10.10 -17.99 -6.35
N THR A 125 11.11 -18.23 -5.52
CA THR A 125 11.88 -19.49 -5.57
C THR A 125 11.04 -20.72 -5.26
N VAL A 126 10.18 -20.65 -4.25
CA VAL A 126 9.29 -21.76 -3.89
C VAL A 126 8.19 -21.95 -4.95
N ILE A 127 7.65 -20.86 -5.49
CA ILE A 127 6.61 -20.89 -6.51
C ILE A 127 7.15 -21.52 -7.79
N TRP A 128 8.31 -21.08 -8.27
CA TRP A 128 8.94 -21.60 -9.48
C TRP A 128 9.36 -23.07 -9.35
N SER A 129 9.73 -23.53 -8.15
CA SER A 129 9.96 -24.94 -7.90
C SER A 129 8.69 -25.81 -8.06
N MET A 130 7.52 -25.21 -7.80
CA MET A 130 6.22 -25.90 -7.99
C MET A 130 5.75 -25.77 -9.44
N TYR A 131 5.97 -24.63 -10.10
CA TYR A 131 5.63 -24.46 -11.51
C TYR A 131 6.35 -25.46 -12.40
N LYS A 132 7.60 -25.82 -12.08
CA LYS A 132 8.31 -26.93 -12.74
C LYS A 132 7.52 -28.24 -12.74
N LYS A 133 6.72 -28.51 -11.70
CA LYS A 133 5.89 -29.71 -11.59
C LYS A 133 4.52 -29.55 -12.25
N TRP A 134 3.98 -28.35 -12.25
CA TRP A 134 2.61 -28.09 -12.71
C TRP A 134 2.51 -27.80 -14.19
N ILE A 135 3.56 -27.22 -14.79
CA ILE A 135 3.58 -26.85 -16.21
C ILE A 135 4.26 -27.97 -16.99
N GLN A 136 3.52 -28.56 -17.93
CA GLN A 136 4.01 -29.62 -18.82
C GLN A 136 3.74 -29.28 -20.30
N SER A 137 2.64 -28.58 -20.58
CA SER A 137 2.23 -28.26 -21.94
C SER A 137 1.62 -26.86 -22.04
N TYR A 138 1.48 -26.36 -23.27
CA TYR A 138 0.82 -25.08 -23.54
C TYR A 138 -0.62 -25.00 -23.00
N ARG A 139 -1.26 -26.13 -22.68
CA ARG A 139 -2.61 -26.17 -22.10
C ARG A 139 -2.65 -25.77 -20.64
N ASP A 140 -1.51 -25.83 -19.96
CA ASP A 140 -1.37 -25.45 -18.56
C ASP A 140 -1.14 -23.94 -18.40
N LEU A 141 -1.00 -23.22 -19.53
CA LEU A 141 -0.70 -21.78 -19.56
C LEU A 141 -1.88 -20.95 -20.11
N PRO A 142 -2.09 -19.74 -19.62
CA PRO A 142 -1.31 -19.09 -18.55
C PRO A 142 -1.68 -19.61 -17.16
N ILE A 143 -0.70 -19.66 -16.24
CA ILE A 143 -0.97 -19.76 -14.80
C ILE A 143 -1.07 -18.34 -14.23
N LEU A 144 -2.19 -18.04 -13.57
CA LEU A 144 -2.50 -16.73 -13.03
C LEU A 144 -2.78 -16.87 -11.53
N ILE A 145 -1.72 -16.76 -10.70
CA ILE A 145 -1.82 -17.00 -9.25
C ILE A 145 -1.49 -15.73 -8.47
N ASN A 146 -2.29 -15.50 -7.44
CA ASN A 146 -2.11 -14.50 -6.42
C ASN A 146 -1.98 -15.16 -5.05
N GLN A 147 -1.20 -14.57 -4.15
CA GLN A 147 -1.06 -14.96 -2.76
C GLN A 147 -1.19 -13.77 -1.83
N TRP A 148 -2.04 -13.90 -0.81
CA TRP A 148 -2.07 -13.03 0.35
C TRP A 148 -1.29 -13.67 1.49
N ALA A 149 -0.23 -13.04 1.93
CA ALA A 149 0.72 -13.64 2.87
C ALA A 149 1.48 -12.59 3.69
N ASN A 150 2.31 -13.05 4.62
CA ASN A 150 3.35 -12.27 5.25
C ASN A 150 4.71 -12.61 4.65
N VAL A 151 5.64 -11.69 4.77
CA VAL A 151 7.07 -11.89 4.46
C VAL A 151 7.92 -11.23 5.53
N VAL A 152 9.16 -11.70 5.65
CA VAL A 152 10.14 -11.17 6.62
C VAL A 152 11.38 -10.66 5.87
N ARG A 153 11.64 -9.36 6.03
CA ARG A 153 12.86 -8.69 5.56
C ARG A 153 13.48 -7.96 6.74
N TRP A 154 14.65 -8.39 7.18
CA TRP A 154 15.26 -7.89 8.43
C TRP A 154 15.70 -6.43 8.30
N GLU A 155 14.76 -5.53 8.51
CA GLU A 155 14.93 -4.09 8.29
C GLU A 155 15.57 -3.40 9.49
N MET A 156 16.58 -2.58 9.23
CA MET A 156 17.32 -1.86 10.28
C MET A 156 16.67 -0.54 10.70
N ARG A 157 15.96 0.12 9.78
CA ARG A 157 15.31 1.42 10.00
C ARG A 157 13.80 1.29 9.83
N THR A 158 13.16 0.88 10.90
CA THR A 158 11.74 0.53 10.88
C THR A 158 10.83 1.73 11.10
N ARG A 159 9.67 1.71 10.45
CA ARG A 159 8.59 2.67 10.61
C ARG A 159 7.26 1.96 10.35
N LEU A 160 6.32 2.07 11.29
CA LEU A 160 5.01 1.39 11.23
C LEU A 160 4.36 1.54 9.84
N PHE A 161 3.86 0.45 9.27
CA PHE A 161 3.30 0.30 7.92
C PHE A 161 4.27 0.56 6.76
N LEU A 162 5.17 1.52 6.85
CA LEU A 162 6.02 1.93 5.73
C LEU A 162 7.23 1.02 5.51
N ARG A 163 7.84 0.60 6.62
CA ARG A 163 9.05 -0.21 6.62
C ARG A 163 9.15 -0.98 7.93
N THR A 164 8.77 -2.25 7.91
CA THR A 164 8.79 -3.16 9.07
C THR A 164 9.50 -4.45 8.70
N SER A 165 10.05 -5.15 9.69
CA SER A 165 10.76 -6.42 9.48
C SER A 165 9.83 -7.53 9.03
N GLU A 166 8.57 -7.51 9.46
CA GLU A 166 7.50 -8.35 8.97
C GLU A 166 6.35 -7.47 8.50
N PHE A 167 5.73 -7.82 7.38
CA PHE A 167 4.56 -7.13 6.86
C PHE A 167 3.65 -8.07 6.07
N LEU A 168 2.37 -7.71 6.03
CA LEU A 168 1.39 -8.35 5.15
C LEU A 168 1.47 -7.74 3.77
N TRP A 169 1.31 -8.59 2.77
CA TRP A 169 1.33 -8.17 1.39
C TRP A 169 0.48 -9.06 0.49
N GLN A 170 0.35 -8.63 -0.72
CA GLN A 170 -0.10 -9.40 -1.85
C GLN A 170 1.10 -9.57 -2.79
N GLU A 171 1.29 -10.77 -3.28
CA GLU A 171 2.21 -11.08 -4.36
C GLU A 171 1.50 -11.93 -5.41
N GLY A 172 1.63 -11.55 -6.66
CA GLY A 172 1.16 -12.34 -7.78
C GLY A 172 2.33 -12.88 -8.58
N HIS A 173 2.15 -14.08 -9.10
CA HIS A 173 3.15 -14.78 -9.89
C HIS A 173 2.44 -15.50 -11.04
N THR A 174 2.82 -15.15 -12.26
CA THR A 174 2.17 -15.72 -13.44
C THR A 174 3.19 -16.33 -14.39
N ALA A 175 2.75 -17.32 -15.15
CA ALA A 175 3.55 -17.97 -16.19
C ALA A 175 2.78 -17.96 -17.51
N HIS A 176 3.46 -17.59 -18.60
CA HIS A 176 2.89 -17.39 -19.92
C HIS A 176 3.69 -18.13 -20.99
N ALA A 177 3.00 -18.53 -22.06
CA ALA A 177 3.65 -19.17 -23.21
C ALA A 177 4.42 -18.17 -24.08
N THR A 178 4.09 -16.88 -24.04
CA THR A 178 4.70 -15.87 -24.92
C THR A 178 5.15 -14.62 -24.15
N ALA A 179 6.16 -13.93 -24.70
CA ALA A 179 6.66 -12.67 -24.17
C ALA A 179 5.56 -11.58 -24.17
N GLU A 180 4.72 -11.54 -25.20
CA GLU A 180 3.62 -10.59 -25.32
C GLU A 180 2.58 -10.83 -24.23
N GLY A 181 2.27 -12.10 -23.92
CA GLY A 181 1.35 -12.46 -22.83
C GLY A 181 1.86 -11.98 -21.48
N ALA A 182 3.13 -12.20 -21.17
CA ALA A 182 3.77 -11.72 -19.94
C ALA A 182 3.82 -10.19 -19.88
N GLN A 183 4.15 -9.51 -20.99
CA GLN A 183 4.18 -8.05 -21.04
C GLN A 183 2.79 -7.45 -20.85
N LYS A 184 1.76 -8.04 -21.48
CA LYS A 184 0.37 -7.61 -21.30
C LYS A 184 -0.06 -7.75 -19.85
N GLU A 185 0.19 -8.91 -19.24
CA GLU A 185 -0.12 -9.16 -17.82
C GLU A 185 0.55 -8.13 -16.90
N THR A 186 1.82 -7.85 -17.15
CA THR A 186 2.57 -6.85 -16.36
C THR A 186 1.90 -5.48 -16.40
N LEU A 187 1.39 -5.06 -17.55
CA LEU A 187 0.74 -3.75 -17.73
C LEU A 187 -0.71 -3.75 -17.21
N ASP A 188 -1.43 -4.84 -17.38
CA ASP A 188 -2.79 -4.98 -16.84
C ASP A 188 -2.79 -4.88 -15.32
N ILE A 189 -1.86 -5.53 -14.64
CA ILE A 189 -1.70 -5.42 -13.18
C ILE A 189 -1.28 -4.02 -12.75
N LEU A 190 -0.39 -3.36 -13.50
CA LEU A 190 -0.02 -1.97 -13.21
C LEU A 190 -1.26 -1.06 -13.25
N GLU A 191 -2.14 -1.27 -14.23
CA GLU A 191 -3.40 -0.52 -14.35
C GLU A 191 -4.36 -0.83 -13.19
N LEU A 192 -4.48 -2.09 -12.76
CA LEU A 192 -5.26 -2.45 -11.58
C LEU A 192 -4.72 -1.78 -10.31
N TYR A 193 -3.41 -1.68 -10.15
CA TYR A 193 -2.79 -0.95 -9.04
C TYR A 193 -3.11 0.54 -9.08
N ARG A 194 -3.09 1.15 -10.27
CA ARG A 194 -3.49 2.56 -10.44
C ARG A 194 -4.94 2.74 -10.03
N GLN A 195 -5.86 1.90 -10.53
CA GLN A 195 -7.28 1.96 -10.18
C GLN A 195 -7.51 1.76 -8.68
N LEU A 196 -6.83 0.81 -8.03
CA LEU A 196 -6.91 0.65 -6.58
C LEU A 196 -6.51 1.92 -5.84
N ALA A 197 -5.38 2.53 -6.21
CA ALA A 197 -4.88 3.73 -5.58
C ALA A 197 -5.83 4.92 -5.79
N GLU A 198 -6.29 5.14 -7.02
CA GLU A 198 -7.08 6.32 -7.39
C GLU A 198 -8.56 6.16 -7.01
N ASP A 199 -9.20 5.05 -7.35
CA ASP A 199 -10.65 4.88 -7.20
C ASP A 199 -11.07 4.47 -5.78
N PHE A 200 -10.22 3.73 -5.07
CA PHE A 200 -10.53 3.24 -3.72
C PHE A 200 -9.82 4.01 -2.62
N MET A 201 -8.51 4.28 -2.80
CA MET A 201 -7.72 4.97 -1.79
C MET A 201 -7.70 6.50 -1.99
N ALA A 202 -8.28 7.00 -3.09
CA ALA A 202 -8.31 8.41 -3.47
C ALA A 202 -6.89 9.03 -3.58
N ILE A 203 -5.88 8.24 -3.96
CA ILE A 203 -4.49 8.66 -4.09
C ILE A 203 -4.10 8.70 -5.57
N PRO A 204 -3.90 9.88 -6.17
CA PRO A 204 -3.42 10.00 -7.53
C PRO A 204 -1.98 9.54 -7.63
N VAL A 205 -1.67 8.68 -8.60
CA VAL A 205 -0.34 8.10 -8.80
C VAL A 205 0.25 8.48 -10.17
N VAL A 206 1.57 8.39 -10.26
CA VAL A 206 2.30 8.42 -11.54
C VAL A 206 2.74 6.99 -11.85
N THR A 207 2.44 6.53 -13.06
CA THR A 207 2.85 5.22 -13.54
C THR A 207 4.09 5.34 -14.44
N GLY A 208 4.99 4.39 -14.39
CA GLY A 208 6.15 4.39 -15.29
C GLY A 208 7.09 3.21 -15.08
N LEU A 209 8.14 3.20 -15.88
CA LEU A 209 9.19 2.19 -15.87
C LEU A 209 10.30 2.60 -14.88
N LYS A 210 10.86 1.65 -14.14
CA LYS A 210 12.07 1.86 -13.33
C LYS A 210 13.30 1.88 -14.22
N THR A 211 14.33 2.60 -13.77
CA THR A 211 15.67 2.53 -14.38
C THR A 211 16.33 1.17 -14.14
N GLU A 212 17.37 0.85 -14.88
CA GLU A 212 18.13 -0.36 -14.70
C GLU A 212 18.72 -0.51 -13.28
N SER A 213 19.05 0.62 -12.64
CA SER A 213 19.59 0.65 -11.27
C SER A 213 18.54 0.48 -10.17
N GLU A 214 17.26 0.73 -10.47
CA GLU A 214 16.16 0.70 -9.51
C GLU A 214 15.14 -0.42 -9.81
N LYS A 215 15.35 -1.21 -10.88
CA LYS A 215 14.48 -2.33 -11.21
C LYS A 215 14.64 -3.48 -10.22
N PHE A 216 13.63 -4.32 -10.14
CA PHE A 216 13.67 -5.55 -9.33
C PHE A 216 14.77 -6.50 -9.85
N ALA A 217 15.55 -7.06 -8.93
CA ALA A 217 16.59 -8.03 -9.26
C ALA A 217 16.00 -9.27 -9.94
N GLY A 218 16.55 -9.66 -11.09
CA GLY A 218 16.01 -10.76 -11.91
C GLY A 218 14.87 -10.37 -12.87
N ALA A 219 14.43 -9.10 -12.90
CA ALA A 219 13.43 -8.65 -13.87
C ALA A 219 14.08 -8.06 -15.14
N ASP A 220 13.44 -8.29 -16.28
CA ASP A 220 13.76 -7.58 -17.52
C ASP A 220 13.24 -6.13 -17.45
N LYS A 221 12.02 -5.95 -16.93
CA LYS A 221 11.38 -4.64 -16.76
C LYS A 221 10.62 -4.60 -15.45
N THR A 222 10.70 -3.46 -14.75
CA THR A 222 9.90 -3.17 -13.55
C THR A 222 9.09 -1.91 -13.77
N TYR A 223 7.78 -2.03 -13.69
CA TYR A 223 6.86 -0.89 -13.67
C TYR A 223 6.42 -0.60 -12.25
N CYS A 224 6.03 0.65 -11.98
CA CYS A 224 5.60 1.07 -10.65
C CYS A 224 4.51 2.11 -10.70
N ILE A 225 3.82 2.23 -9.57
CA ILE A 225 2.99 3.38 -9.24
C ILE A 225 3.67 4.17 -8.12
N GLU A 226 3.85 5.48 -8.33
CA GLU A 226 4.48 6.40 -7.39
C GLU A 226 3.48 7.44 -6.92
N ALA A 227 3.32 7.58 -5.62
CA ALA A 227 2.43 8.56 -5.00
C ALA A 227 3.22 9.68 -4.32
N MET A 228 2.68 10.91 -4.34
CA MET A 228 3.24 12.02 -3.57
C MET A 228 2.58 12.09 -2.19
N MET A 229 3.39 12.08 -1.14
CA MET A 229 2.93 12.19 0.24
C MET A 229 2.83 13.65 0.69
N GLY A 230 2.15 13.92 1.80
CA GLY A 230 1.92 15.28 2.30
C GLY A 230 3.19 16.08 2.61
N ASP A 231 4.32 15.42 2.87
CA ASP A 231 5.65 16.05 2.98
C ASP A 231 6.37 16.18 1.64
N LYS A 232 5.68 15.94 0.52
CA LYS A 232 6.19 16.03 -0.86
C LYS A 232 7.22 14.97 -1.25
N ARG A 233 7.40 13.92 -0.43
CA ARG A 233 8.22 12.77 -0.81
C ARG A 233 7.45 11.80 -1.65
N SER A 234 8.19 11.01 -2.44
CA SER A 234 7.63 9.91 -3.21
C SER A 234 7.48 8.65 -2.37
N LEU A 235 6.36 7.97 -2.53
CA LEU A 235 6.14 6.63 -2.02
C LEU A 235 5.84 5.68 -3.16
N GLN A 236 6.68 4.64 -3.33
CA GLN A 236 6.37 3.53 -4.22
C GLN A 236 5.23 2.72 -3.61
N ALA A 237 4.08 2.73 -4.26
CA ALA A 237 2.85 2.14 -3.74
C ALA A 237 2.58 0.72 -4.27
N GLY A 238 3.18 0.33 -5.40
CA GLY A 238 3.09 -1.00 -5.98
C GLY A 238 4.04 -1.16 -7.15
N THR A 239 4.43 -2.40 -7.46
CA THR A 239 5.32 -2.74 -8.57
C THR A 239 4.82 -3.95 -9.34
N SER A 240 4.98 -3.92 -10.65
CA SER A 240 4.70 -5.02 -11.55
C SER A 240 5.93 -5.30 -12.43
N HIS A 241 6.36 -6.55 -12.45
CA HIS A 241 7.63 -6.97 -13.03
C HIS A 241 7.39 -7.92 -14.19
N ASN A 242 7.96 -7.62 -15.35
CA ASN A 242 8.19 -8.61 -16.39
C ASN A 242 9.54 -9.27 -16.09
N LEU A 243 9.50 -10.55 -15.75
CA LEU A 243 10.69 -11.32 -15.37
C LEU A 243 11.34 -12.03 -16.58
N GLY A 244 10.78 -11.86 -17.78
CA GLY A 244 11.24 -12.56 -18.97
C GLY A 244 11.26 -14.07 -18.75
N GLN A 245 12.36 -14.71 -19.07
CA GLN A 245 12.59 -16.16 -18.87
C GLN A 245 13.62 -16.45 -17.77
N ASN A 246 14.01 -15.46 -16.97
CA ASN A 246 15.12 -15.59 -16.01
C ASN A 246 14.82 -16.65 -14.93
N PHE A 247 13.64 -16.59 -14.30
CA PHE A 247 13.22 -17.60 -13.31
C PHE A 247 12.93 -18.97 -13.96
N ALA A 248 12.33 -18.97 -15.15
CA ALA A 248 12.09 -20.20 -15.88
C ALA A 248 13.41 -20.95 -16.16
N ARG A 249 14.43 -20.23 -16.56
CA ARG A 249 15.79 -20.78 -16.78
C ARG A 249 16.44 -21.29 -15.50
N ALA A 250 16.35 -20.50 -14.41
CA ALA A 250 16.96 -20.85 -13.13
C ALA A 250 16.33 -22.10 -12.48
N PHE A 251 15.04 -22.34 -12.69
CA PHE A 251 14.28 -23.47 -12.17
C PHE A 251 13.96 -24.53 -13.20
N ASP A 252 14.40 -24.35 -14.46
CA ASP A 252 14.20 -25.27 -15.56
C ASP A 252 12.70 -25.56 -15.78
N VAL A 253 11.91 -24.48 -15.93
CA VAL A 253 10.44 -24.53 -16.15
C VAL A 253 10.17 -24.37 -17.63
N THR A 254 9.88 -25.51 -18.25
CA THR A 254 9.59 -25.63 -19.68
C THR A 254 8.18 -26.16 -19.93
N PHE A 255 7.68 -25.99 -21.13
CA PHE A 255 6.42 -26.56 -21.59
C PHE A 255 6.54 -27.05 -23.03
N GLN A 256 5.76 -28.07 -23.40
CA GLN A 256 5.61 -28.47 -24.79
C GLN A 256 4.63 -27.52 -25.51
N ASN A 257 5.11 -26.88 -26.58
CA ASN A 257 4.28 -26.05 -27.43
C ASN A 257 3.39 -26.89 -28.33
N LYS A 258 2.59 -26.25 -29.21
CA LYS A 258 1.67 -26.94 -30.14
C LYS A 258 2.38 -27.82 -31.17
N ASP A 259 3.66 -27.56 -31.43
CA ASP A 259 4.50 -28.29 -32.38
C ASP A 259 5.35 -29.37 -31.70
N ASN A 260 5.05 -29.69 -30.42
CA ASN A 260 5.77 -30.63 -29.56
C ASN A 260 7.26 -30.23 -29.31
N GLN A 261 7.56 -28.95 -29.40
CA GLN A 261 8.87 -28.42 -29.05
C GLN A 261 8.85 -27.94 -27.61
N GLU A 262 9.98 -28.11 -26.91
CA GLU A 262 10.16 -27.66 -25.57
C GLU A 262 10.61 -26.19 -25.53
N GLU A 263 9.90 -25.36 -24.80
CA GLU A 263 10.17 -23.93 -24.65
C GLU A 263 10.13 -23.50 -23.18
N LEU A 264 10.94 -22.51 -22.82
CA LEU A 264 10.86 -21.87 -21.49
C LEU A 264 9.66 -20.96 -21.42
N VAL A 265 8.96 -20.96 -20.28
CA VAL A 265 7.86 -20.03 -20.02
C VAL A 265 8.37 -18.60 -19.76
N TYR A 266 7.48 -17.62 -20.00
CA TYR A 266 7.69 -16.23 -19.61
C TYR A 266 7.00 -15.95 -18.28
N ALA A 267 7.63 -15.16 -17.43
CA ALA A 267 7.25 -14.93 -16.05
C ALA A 267 6.85 -13.51 -15.78
N THR A 268 5.90 -13.31 -14.88
CA THR A 268 5.69 -12.02 -14.21
C THR A 268 5.61 -12.19 -12.70
N SER A 269 5.95 -11.14 -11.96
CA SER A 269 5.60 -11.00 -10.55
C SER A 269 5.17 -9.58 -10.23
N TRP A 270 4.34 -9.42 -9.21
CA TRP A 270 3.81 -8.11 -8.85
C TRP A 270 3.36 -8.11 -7.38
N GLY A 271 3.48 -6.95 -6.73
CA GLY A 271 3.22 -6.87 -5.29
C GLY A 271 2.86 -5.50 -4.76
N LEU A 272 2.00 -5.51 -3.74
CA LEU A 272 1.68 -4.39 -2.86
C LEU A 272 1.59 -4.87 -1.41
N SER A 273 1.74 -3.96 -0.45
CA SER A 273 1.81 -4.33 0.97
C SER A 273 1.01 -3.39 1.85
N THR A 274 0.99 -3.67 3.14
CA THR A 274 0.45 -2.78 4.19
C THR A 274 1.04 -1.37 4.17
N ARG A 275 2.10 -1.11 3.36
CA ARG A 275 2.58 0.25 3.04
C ARG A 275 1.47 1.15 2.51
N LEU A 276 0.47 0.60 1.85
CA LEU A 276 -0.69 1.35 1.36
C LEU A 276 -1.49 2.01 2.49
N VAL A 277 -1.56 1.39 3.67
CA VAL A 277 -2.17 2.03 4.85
C VAL A 277 -1.38 3.28 5.22
N GLY A 278 -0.04 3.19 5.22
CA GLY A 278 0.83 4.36 5.42
C GLY A 278 0.63 5.44 4.35
N ALA A 279 0.41 5.05 3.09
CA ALA A 279 0.12 5.98 2.01
C ALA A 279 -1.18 6.76 2.26
N VAL A 280 -2.26 6.10 2.68
CA VAL A 280 -3.54 6.75 3.02
C VAL A 280 -3.36 7.77 4.15
N ILE A 281 -2.65 7.40 5.21
CA ILE A 281 -2.36 8.30 6.33
C ILE A 281 -1.63 9.56 5.84
N MET A 282 -0.57 9.38 5.05
CA MET A 282 0.29 10.48 4.61
C MET A 282 -0.31 11.33 3.47
N ALA A 283 -1.20 10.76 2.67
CA ALA A 283 -1.86 11.50 1.59
C ALA A 283 -3.03 12.35 2.10
N HIS A 284 -3.78 11.86 3.08
CA HIS A 284 -5.04 12.48 3.46
C HIS A 284 -5.09 13.01 4.90
N GLY A 285 -4.27 12.48 5.83
CA GLY A 285 -4.29 12.89 7.23
C GLY A 285 -3.97 14.37 7.44
N ASP A 286 -4.48 14.94 8.52
CA ASP A 286 -4.25 16.32 8.95
C ASP A 286 -3.84 16.42 10.43
N ASP A 287 -3.75 17.63 10.97
CA ASP A 287 -3.37 17.85 12.37
C ASP A 287 -4.46 17.46 13.39
N LYS A 288 -5.60 16.92 12.92
CA LYS A 288 -6.66 16.34 13.75
C LYS A 288 -6.70 14.81 13.70
N GLY A 289 -5.91 14.18 12.82
CA GLY A 289 -5.81 12.74 12.68
C GLY A 289 -6.03 12.24 11.24
N LEU A 290 -6.66 11.08 11.11
CA LEU A 290 -6.97 10.47 9.81
C LEU A 290 -8.09 11.21 9.07
N ARG A 291 -8.07 11.13 7.74
CA ARG A 291 -9.20 11.37 6.84
C ARG A 291 -9.28 10.18 5.90
N LEU A 292 -10.21 9.28 6.16
CA LEU A 292 -10.27 8.02 5.41
C LEU A 292 -11.17 8.16 4.18
N PRO A 293 -10.70 7.72 3.00
CA PRO A 293 -11.55 7.53 1.85
C PRO A 293 -12.70 6.56 2.18
N PRO A 294 -13.96 6.93 1.95
CA PRO A 294 -15.11 6.13 2.32
C PRO A 294 -15.09 4.69 1.82
N LYS A 295 -14.55 4.44 0.63
CA LYS A 295 -14.51 3.09 0.04
C LYS A 295 -13.69 2.11 0.87
N ILE A 296 -12.64 2.57 1.55
CA ILE A 296 -11.75 1.72 2.37
C ILE A 296 -11.91 1.94 3.88
N ALA A 297 -12.65 2.95 4.34
CA ALA A 297 -12.83 3.22 5.76
C ALA A 297 -13.43 2.02 6.51
N PRO A 298 -12.92 1.62 7.69
CA PRO A 298 -13.54 0.58 8.52
C PRO A 298 -15.02 0.87 8.81
N HIS A 299 -15.30 2.11 9.17
CA HIS A 299 -16.65 2.65 9.33
C HIS A 299 -16.81 3.86 8.43
N GLN A 300 -17.87 3.89 7.63
CA GLN A 300 -18.20 5.02 6.76
C GLN A 300 -18.98 6.08 7.51
N VAL A 301 -19.77 5.62 8.46
CA VAL A 301 -20.59 6.47 9.34
C VAL A 301 -20.40 6.01 10.78
N VAL A 302 -20.18 6.94 11.69
CA VAL A 302 -20.31 6.71 13.12
C VAL A 302 -21.53 7.45 13.65
N MET A 303 -22.42 6.75 14.33
CA MET A 303 -23.54 7.36 15.04
C MET A 303 -23.13 7.64 16.48
N VAL A 304 -23.25 8.89 16.91
CA VAL A 304 -22.96 9.35 18.27
C VAL A 304 -24.23 9.91 18.92
N PRO A 305 -24.78 9.20 19.92
CA PRO A 305 -25.91 9.68 20.66
C PRO A 305 -25.50 10.81 21.63
N ILE A 306 -26.34 11.84 21.72
CA ILE A 306 -26.18 12.93 22.67
C ILE A 306 -27.29 12.80 23.69
N ALA A 307 -27.01 12.20 24.84
CA ALA A 307 -27.99 11.99 25.92
C ALA A 307 -27.34 12.12 27.28
N GLN A 308 -28.13 12.46 28.32
CA GLN A 308 -27.65 12.64 29.68
C GLN A 308 -27.99 11.46 30.62
N ASN A 309 -28.92 10.59 30.20
CA ASN A 309 -29.42 9.48 31.01
C ASN A 309 -29.93 8.34 30.11
N GLU A 310 -30.22 7.18 30.70
CA GLU A 310 -30.70 5.99 30.01
C GLU A 310 -31.96 6.24 29.17
N ASN A 311 -32.92 7.01 29.70
CA ASN A 311 -34.16 7.31 28.97
C ASN A 311 -33.88 8.15 27.72
N GLY A 312 -32.91 9.07 27.80
CA GLY A 312 -32.44 9.82 26.63
C GLY A 312 -31.79 8.91 25.57
N TYR A 313 -30.95 7.97 26.00
CA TYR A 313 -30.36 6.98 25.09
C TYR A 313 -31.41 6.07 24.44
N LEU A 314 -32.42 5.64 25.18
CA LEU A 314 -33.53 4.84 24.63
C LEU A 314 -34.30 5.63 23.54
N LYS A 315 -34.64 6.90 23.79
CA LYS A 315 -35.31 7.76 22.79
C LYS A 315 -34.46 7.95 21.53
N VAL A 316 -33.14 8.18 21.67
CA VAL A 316 -32.24 8.27 20.51
C VAL A 316 -32.24 6.96 19.74
N ARG A 317 -32.15 5.82 20.42
CA ARG A 317 -32.17 4.50 19.78
C ARG A 317 -33.45 4.25 19.01
N GLU A 318 -34.62 4.47 19.62
CA GLU A 318 -35.92 4.32 18.95
C GLU A 318 -36.05 5.23 17.73
N PHE A 319 -35.53 6.45 17.83
CA PHE A 319 -35.59 7.43 16.75
C PHE A 319 -34.71 7.01 15.55
N ILE A 320 -33.46 6.60 15.78
CA ILE A 320 -32.48 6.48 14.70
C ILE A 320 -32.31 5.05 14.17
N SER A 321 -32.61 3.98 14.95
CA SER A 321 -32.37 2.60 14.53
C SER A 321 -32.99 2.25 13.17
N PRO A 322 -34.21 2.63 12.82
CA PRO A 322 -34.77 2.32 11.51
C PRO A 322 -33.94 2.88 10.35
N VAL A 323 -33.38 4.09 10.53
CA VAL A 323 -32.52 4.74 9.53
C VAL A 323 -31.19 4.00 9.40
N LEU A 324 -30.57 3.63 10.53
CA LEU A 324 -29.30 2.89 10.53
C LEU A 324 -29.46 1.52 9.88
N ASP A 325 -30.58 0.83 10.15
CA ASP A 325 -30.86 -0.48 9.55
C ASP A 325 -31.05 -0.40 8.04
N GLU A 326 -31.71 0.65 7.56
CA GLU A 326 -31.87 0.90 6.12
C GLU A 326 -30.53 1.21 5.46
N MET A 327 -29.71 2.07 6.06
CA MET A 327 -28.36 2.37 5.57
C MET A 327 -27.46 1.12 5.53
N ARG A 328 -27.53 0.23 6.54
CA ARG A 328 -26.81 -1.06 6.54
C ARG A 328 -27.27 -1.98 5.42
N LYS A 329 -28.57 -2.06 5.16
CA LYS A 329 -29.11 -2.82 4.01
C LYS A 329 -28.61 -2.25 2.68
N GLY A 330 -28.37 -0.94 2.62
CA GLY A 330 -27.71 -0.26 1.51
C GLY A 330 -26.19 -0.47 1.42
N GLY A 331 -25.61 -1.28 2.33
CA GLY A 331 -24.18 -1.62 2.30
C GLY A 331 -23.26 -0.63 3.01
N ILE A 332 -23.79 0.33 3.76
CA ILE A 332 -23.00 1.30 4.51
C ILE A 332 -22.47 0.67 5.81
N ARG A 333 -21.16 0.75 6.04
CA ARG A 333 -20.50 0.29 7.26
C ARG A 333 -20.68 1.33 8.37
N ILE A 334 -21.54 1.01 9.36
CA ILE A 334 -21.90 1.91 10.44
C ILE A 334 -21.40 1.36 11.77
N TYR A 335 -20.81 2.24 12.58
CA TYR A 335 -20.55 2.00 13.99
C TYR A 335 -21.49 2.86 14.85
N GLU A 336 -22.03 2.30 15.93
CA GLU A 336 -22.85 3.00 16.91
C GLU A 336 -22.07 3.14 18.20
N ASP A 337 -21.77 4.37 18.60
CA ASP A 337 -20.98 4.62 19.81
C ASP A 337 -21.88 4.84 21.03
N TRP A 338 -22.30 3.74 21.64
CA TRP A 338 -23.09 3.73 22.88
C TRP A 338 -22.23 3.74 24.15
N SER A 339 -20.93 4.01 24.08
CA SER A 339 -20.06 4.07 25.25
C SER A 339 -20.47 5.17 26.22
N ASP A 340 -19.98 5.11 27.48
CA ASP A 340 -20.25 6.09 28.53
C ASP A 340 -19.46 7.38 28.40
N ASN A 341 -18.62 7.50 27.37
CA ASN A 341 -17.82 8.70 27.12
C ASN A 341 -18.70 9.91 26.79
N SER A 342 -18.24 11.09 27.16
CA SER A 342 -18.93 12.34 26.81
C SER A 342 -18.98 12.53 25.28
N PRO A 343 -20.00 13.21 24.75
CA PRO A 343 -20.08 13.49 23.31
C PRO A 343 -18.83 14.16 22.75
N GLY A 344 -18.26 15.13 23.47
CA GLY A 344 -17.03 15.79 23.02
C GLY A 344 -15.82 14.85 22.95
N PHE A 345 -15.70 13.87 23.84
CA PHE A 345 -14.67 12.83 23.74
C PHE A 345 -14.90 11.96 22.51
N LYS A 346 -16.10 11.46 22.29
CA LYS A 346 -16.47 10.65 21.12
C LYS A 346 -16.20 11.40 19.81
N PHE A 347 -16.54 12.70 19.75
CA PHE A 347 -16.26 13.52 18.57
C PHE A 347 -14.77 13.57 18.23
N ASN A 348 -13.92 13.81 19.24
CA ASN A 348 -12.49 13.86 19.07
C ASN A 348 -11.89 12.48 18.68
N GLU A 349 -12.38 11.42 19.30
CA GLU A 349 -11.93 10.05 19.00
C GLU A 349 -12.23 9.68 17.55
N TRP A 350 -13.46 9.90 17.09
CA TRP A 350 -13.87 9.56 15.73
C TRP A 350 -13.29 10.52 14.67
N GLU A 351 -13.02 11.77 15.05
CA GLU A 351 -12.24 12.70 14.21
C GLU A 351 -10.80 12.21 14.05
N MET A 352 -10.15 11.76 15.14
CA MET A 352 -8.82 11.15 15.11
C MET A 352 -8.79 9.89 14.25
N LYS A 353 -9.77 9.01 14.38
CA LYS A 353 -9.93 7.78 13.59
C LYS A 353 -10.35 8.04 12.14
N GLY A 354 -10.69 9.27 11.79
CA GLY A 354 -10.95 9.71 10.41
C GLY A 354 -12.19 9.13 9.77
N VAL A 355 -13.22 8.81 10.56
CA VAL A 355 -14.49 8.30 10.02
C VAL A 355 -15.12 9.36 9.11
N PRO A 356 -15.47 9.03 7.86
CA PRO A 356 -15.92 10.02 6.86
C PRO A 356 -17.12 10.86 7.28
N LEU A 357 -18.14 10.22 7.87
CA LEU A 357 -19.34 10.90 8.35
C LEU A 357 -19.60 10.57 9.82
N ARG A 358 -19.92 11.59 10.62
CA ARG A 358 -20.44 11.44 11.97
C ARG A 358 -21.90 11.87 11.99
N LEU A 359 -22.79 10.96 12.42
CA LEU A 359 -24.22 11.19 12.62
C LEU A 359 -24.46 11.50 14.10
N GLU A 360 -24.89 12.70 14.41
CA GLU A 360 -25.18 13.19 15.76
C GLU A 360 -26.70 13.22 15.94
N VAL A 361 -27.17 12.68 17.07
CA VAL A 361 -28.61 12.69 17.42
C VAL A 361 -28.77 12.96 18.92
N GLY A 362 -29.50 14.01 19.23
CA GLY A 362 -29.82 14.40 20.61
C GLY A 362 -31.31 14.71 20.80
N PRO A 363 -31.72 15.14 22.02
CA PRO A 363 -33.13 15.42 22.34
C PRO A 363 -33.78 16.48 21.44
N ARG A 364 -33.03 17.54 21.11
CA ARG A 364 -33.54 18.62 20.23
C ARG A 364 -33.77 18.13 18.81
N ASP A 365 -32.89 17.24 18.34
CA ASP A 365 -32.99 16.66 17.00
C ASP A 365 -34.20 15.75 16.90
N ILE A 366 -34.49 14.97 17.96
CA ILE A 366 -35.69 14.12 18.04
C ILE A 366 -36.96 14.98 18.02
N GLU A 367 -37.02 16.07 18.81
CA GLU A 367 -38.14 16.97 18.85
C GLU A 367 -38.44 17.62 17.49
N SER A 368 -37.40 17.93 16.73
CA SER A 368 -37.54 18.53 15.39
C SER A 368 -37.63 17.50 14.25
N GLY A 369 -37.52 16.20 14.55
CA GLY A 369 -37.50 15.14 13.52
C GLY A 369 -36.27 15.15 12.64
N GLN A 370 -35.16 15.72 13.12
CA GLN A 370 -33.91 15.95 12.37
C GLN A 370 -32.73 15.17 12.97
N ALA A 371 -31.60 15.16 12.26
CA ALA A 371 -30.31 14.74 12.75
C ALA A 371 -29.18 15.54 12.07
N VAL A 372 -27.99 15.50 12.63
CA VAL A 372 -26.84 16.24 12.11
C VAL A 372 -25.82 15.27 11.53
N LEU A 373 -25.48 15.43 10.25
CA LEU A 373 -24.32 14.79 9.63
C LEU A 373 -23.15 15.76 9.62
N VAL A 374 -21.99 15.29 10.06
CA VAL A 374 -20.74 16.07 10.08
C VAL A 374 -19.70 15.39 9.18
N ARG A 375 -19.20 16.11 8.19
CA ARG A 375 -18.16 15.65 7.27
C ARG A 375 -16.79 15.75 7.93
N ARG A 376 -15.98 14.69 7.85
CA ARG A 376 -14.61 14.71 8.38
C ARG A 376 -13.64 15.53 7.53
N ASP A 377 -13.85 15.54 6.23
CA ASP A 377 -12.95 16.20 5.27
C ASP A 377 -13.00 17.72 5.29
N THR A 378 -14.18 18.30 5.52
CA THR A 378 -14.42 19.75 5.53
C THR A 378 -14.78 20.31 6.91
N GLY A 379 -15.28 19.46 7.80
CA GLY A 379 -15.87 19.87 9.09
C GLY A 379 -17.29 20.42 8.95
N GLU A 380 -17.89 20.38 7.77
CA GLU A 380 -19.24 20.87 7.50
C GLU A 380 -20.27 20.10 8.30
N LYS A 381 -21.24 20.83 8.86
CA LYS A 381 -22.41 20.28 9.57
C LYS A 381 -23.64 20.46 8.73
N ILE A 382 -24.32 19.37 8.45
CA ILE A 382 -25.51 19.31 7.61
C ILE A 382 -26.67 18.81 8.46
N ILE A 383 -27.67 19.65 8.66
CA ILE A 383 -28.92 19.31 9.38
C ILE A 383 -29.88 18.73 8.35
N LEU A 384 -30.36 17.51 8.59
CA LEU A 384 -31.27 16.81 7.69
C LEU A 384 -32.49 16.30 8.45
N GLU A 385 -33.64 16.31 7.80
CA GLU A 385 -34.78 15.54 8.25
C GLU A 385 -34.45 14.04 8.26
N LYS A 386 -34.95 13.31 9.25
CA LYS A 386 -34.65 11.89 9.48
C LYS A 386 -34.85 11.04 8.23
N ASN A 387 -35.89 11.27 7.45
CA ASN A 387 -36.21 10.53 6.22
C ASN A 387 -35.26 10.80 5.06
N MET A 388 -34.46 11.88 5.11
CA MET A 388 -33.49 12.24 4.07
C MET A 388 -32.12 11.61 4.31
N ILE A 389 -31.84 11.09 5.49
CA ILE A 389 -30.49 10.62 5.87
C ILE A 389 -30.07 9.44 5.00
N THR A 390 -30.96 8.48 4.75
CA THR A 390 -30.68 7.27 3.96
C THR A 390 -30.35 7.58 2.50
N GLU A 391 -30.90 8.67 1.96
CA GLU A 391 -30.59 9.14 0.59
C GLU A 391 -29.31 9.99 0.57
N GLN A 392 -29.15 10.88 1.56
CA GLN A 392 -28.06 11.86 1.54
C GLN A 392 -26.71 11.28 1.99
N ALA A 393 -26.68 10.32 2.93
CA ALA A 393 -25.43 9.76 3.42
C ALA A 393 -24.57 9.09 2.31
N PRO A 394 -25.13 8.25 1.41
CA PRO A 394 -24.36 7.71 0.28
C PRO A 394 -23.79 8.80 -0.64
N ARG A 395 -24.58 9.84 -0.94
CA ARG A 395 -24.12 10.96 -1.79
C ARG A 395 -22.95 11.71 -1.16
N LEU A 396 -23.06 12.01 0.13
CA LEU A 396 -21.99 12.67 0.88
C LEU A 396 -20.73 11.82 0.95
N LEU A 397 -20.87 10.51 1.10
CA LEU A 397 -19.72 9.59 1.04
C LEU A 397 -19.05 9.62 -0.33
N GLU A 398 -19.80 9.66 -1.42
CA GLU A 398 -19.26 9.79 -2.77
C GLU A 398 -18.54 11.14 -2.98
N GLU A 399 -19.13 12.23 -2.50
CA GLU A 399 -18.52 13.56 -2.54
C GLU A 399 -17.21 13.61 -1.74
N ILE A 400 -17.16 12.99 -0.54
CA ILE A 400 -15.95 12.89 0.26
C ILE A 400 -14.87 12.09 -0.49
N GLN A 401 -15.22 10.95 -1.09
CA GLN A 401 -14.28 10.13 -1.87
C GLN A 401 -13.65 10.95 -3.00
N LYS A 402 -14.48 11.63 -3.78
CA LYS A 402 -14.04 12.49 -4.89
C LYS A 402 -13.25 13.69 -4.41
N GLY A 403 -13.71 14.36 -3.35
CA GLY A 403 -13.04 15.54 -2.78
C GLY A 403 -11.64 15.22 -2.26
N LEU A 404 -11.44 14.08 -1.62
CA LEU A 404 -10.12 13.63 -1.17
C LEU A 404 -9.17 13.37 -2.35
N PHE A 405 -9.67 12.75 -3.42
CA PHE A 405 -8.87 12.53 -4.64
C PHE A 405 -8.48 13.87 -5.30
N GLU A 406 -9.42 14.78 -5.49
CA GLU A 406 -9.19 16.09 -6.10
C GLU A 406 -8.18 16.95 -5.29
N GLN A 407 -8.28 16.90 -3.95
CA GLN A 407 -7.31 17.57 -3.06
C GLN A 407 -5.89 17.01 -3.24
N ALA A 408 -5.76 15.68 -3.25
CA ALA A 408 -4.48 15.02 -3.42
C ALA A 408 -3.90 15.24 -4.83
N LEU A 409 -4.75 15.25 -5.88
CA LEU A 409 -4.35 15.53 -7.25
C LEU A 409 -3.84 16.98 -7.40
N THR A 410 -4.59 17.95 -6.91
CA THR A 410 -4.21 19.36 -6.90
C THR A 410 -2.89 19.57 -6.16
N PHE A 411 -2.71 18.87 -5.01
CA PHE A 411 -1.47 18.93 -4.26
C PHE A 411 -0.29 18.38 -5.06
N ARG A 412 -0.45 17.22 -5.71
CA ARG A 412 0.60 16.63 -6.56
C ARG A 412 0.95 17.53 -7.72
N GLU A 413 -0.02 18.06 -8.46
CA GLU A 413 0.19 18.94 -9.60
C GLU A 413 0.92 20.23 -9.21
N LYS A 414 0.48 20.88 -8.13
CA LYS A 414 1.13 22.09 -7.59
C LYS A 414 2.58 21.85 -7.16
N ASN A 415 2.93 20.63 -6.75
CA ASN A 415 4.26 20.26 -6.30
C ASN A 415 5.03 19.40 -7.32
N THR A 416 4.57 19.33 -8.57
CA THR A 416 5.33 18.78 -9.71
C THR A 416 5.89 19.93 -10.52
N HIS A 417 7.21 19.98 -10.66
CA HIS A 417 7.94 21.09 -11.26
C HIS A 417 8.61 20.65 -12.55
N GLU A 418 8.42 21.40 -13.63
CA GLU A 418 9.19 21.21 -14.86
C GLU A 418 10.51 21.97 -14.77
N VAL A 419 11.61 21.28 -15.03
CA VAL A 419 12.96 21.85 -14.88
C VAL A 419 13.83 21.42 -16.06
N SER A 420 14.54 22.42 -16.66
CA SER A 420 15.41 22.20 -17.82
C SER A 420 16.90 22.43 -17.52
N SER A 421 17.26 22.93 -16.33
CA SER A 421 18.65 23.17 -15.93
C SER A 421 18.98 22.53 -14.60
N TYR A 422 20.24 22.07 -14.42
CA TYR A 422 20.67 21.41 -13.20
C TYR A 422 20.68 22.34 -11.97
N SER A 423 20.98 23.63 -12.17
CA SER A 423 20.89 24.62 -11.07
C SER A 423 19.48 24.69 -10.52
N ASN A 424 18.49 24.86 -11.40
CA ASN A 424 17.07 24.92 -11.01
C ASN A 424 16.61 23.59 -10.39
N PHE A 425 17.13 22.45 -10.89
CA PHE A 425 16.84 21.13 -10.31
C PHE A 425 17.26 21.06 -8.83
N ARG A 426 18.53 21.42 -8.53
CA ARG A 426 19.07 21.42 -7.18
C ARG A 426 18.30 22.37 -6.26
N ASP A 427 18.01 23.58 -6.74
CA ASP A 427 17.26 24.57 -5.96
C ASP A 427 15.84 24.10 -5.67
N THR A 428 15.17 23.50 -6.64
CA THR A 428 13.82 22.95 -6.47
C THR A 428 13.80 21.81 -5.45
N ILE A 429 14.66 20.82 -5.61
CA ILE A 429 14.73 19.66 -4.65
C ILE A 429 15.09 20.11 -3.24
N LYS A 430 15.95 21.10 -3.09
CA LYS A 430 16.37 21.60 -1.78
C LYS A 430 15.31 22.43 -1.09
N ASN A 431 14.67 23.35 -1.82
CA ASN A 431 13.84 24.41 -1.23
C ASN A 431 12.35 24.14 -1.33
N LYS A 432 11.88 23.47 -2.41
CA LYS A 432 10.45 23.22 -2.66
C LYS A 432 10.06 21.75 -2.39
N GLY A 433 10.96 20.80 -2.67
CA GLY A 433 10.65 19.38 -2.69
C GLY A 433 9.68 19.03 -3.81
N GLY A 434 9.02 17.88 -3.70
CA GLY A 434 8.04 17.41 -4.66
C GLY A 434 8.66 16.61 -5.81
N PHE A 435 7.92 16.49 -6.90
CA PHE A 435 8.36 15.84 -8.12
C PHE A 435 9.02 16.84 -9.07
N ILE A 436 10.07 16.38 -9.75
CA ILE A 436 10.66 17.12 -10.85
C ILE A 436 10.50 16.30 -12.13
N ARG A 437 9.79 16.87 -13.11
CA ARG A 437 9.69 16.36 -14.47
C ARG A 437 10.78 16.99 -15.33
N CYS A 438 11.63 16.18 -15.93
CA CYS A 438 12.75 16.65 -16.77
C CYS A 438 13.23 15.59 -17.74
N GLY A 439 14.10 16.00 -18.69
CA GLY A 439 14.80 15.12 -19.60
C GLY A 439 15.96 14.39 -18.93
N TRP A 440 16.18 13.13 -19.28
CA TRP A 440 17.31 12.30 -18.86
C TRP A 440 17.94 11.59 -20.07
N ASP A 441 19.27 11.54 -20.10
CA ASP A 441 20.05 10.95 -21.23
C ASP A 441 20.10 9.41 -21.23
N GLY A 442 19.44 8.75 -20.26
CA GLY A 442 19.39 7.31 -20.16
C GLY A 442 20.66 6.66 -19.59
N THR A 443 21.59 7.45 -19.02
CA THR A 443 22.85 6.90 -18.51
C THR A 443 22.83 6.77 -16.99
N GLN A 444 23.29 5.60 -16.49
CA GLN A 444 23.45 5.36 -15.05
C GLN A 444 24.39 6.39 -14.39
N LYS A 445 25.40 6.87 -15.14
CA LYS A 445 26.37 7.86 -14.65
C LYS A 445 25.67 9.17 -14.22
N THR A 446 24.77 9.70 -15.03
CA THR A 446 24.03 10.93 -14.70
C THR A 446 23.03 10.71 -13.58
N GLU A 447 22.36 9.57 -13.55
CA GLU A 447 21.45 9.16 -12.47
C GLU A 447 22.18 9.13 -11.12
N MET A 448 23.33 8.43 -11.05
CA MET A 448 24.13 8.34 -9.83
C MET A 448 24.62 9.70 -9.34
N LYS A 449 25.09 10.56 -10.25
CA LYS A 449 25.55 11.91 -9.88
C LYS A 449 24.45 12.76 -9.28
N ILE A 450 23.27 12.75 -9.86
CA ILE A 450 22.12 13.48 -9.32
C ILE A 450 21.74 12.94 -7.93
N LYS A 451 21.76 11.61 -7.74
CA LYS A 451 21.50 10.95 -6.45
C LYS A 451 22.53 11.36 -5.39
N GLU A 452 23.84 11.32 -5.73
CA GLU A 452 24.92 11.73 -4.83
C GLU A 452 24.77 13.20 -4.39
N ASP A 453 24.47 14.11 -5.32
CA ASP A 453 24.40 15.54 -5.05
C ASP A 453 23.14 15.96 -4.29
N THR A 454 22.01 15.25 -4.45
CA THR A 454 20.70 15.76 -4.05
C THR A 454 19.85 14.78 -3.18
N ASN A 455 20.25 13.53 -3.11
CA ASN A 455 19.46 12.41 -2.57
C ASN A 455 18.09 12.21 -3.28
N ALA A 456 17.92 12.80 -4.50
CA ALA A 456 16.77 12.51 -5.34
C ALA A 456 17.11 11.38 -6.30
N THR A 457 16.14 10.49 -6.54
CA THR A 457 16.26 9.38 -7.50
C THR A 457 15.21 9.49 -8.58
N ILE A 458 15.44 8.85 -9.73
CA ILE A 458 14.41 8.68 -10.75
C ILE A 458 13.33 7.76 -10.17
N ARG A 459 12.12 8.30 -10.01
CA ARG A 459 10.99 7.51 -9.51
C ARG A 459 10.37 6.66 -10.59
N CYS A 460 10.20 7.24 -11.77
CA CYS A 460 9.79 6.51 -12.98
C CYS A 460 10.20 7.23 -14.26
N ILE A 461 10.38 6.46 -15.31
CA ILE A 461 10.46 6.88 -16.71
C ILE A 461 9.03 6.92 -17.24
N LEU A 462 8.64 8.05 -17.86
CA LEU A 462 7.30 8.24 -18.42
C LEU A 462 7.26 7.67 -19.85
N ASN A 463 6.77 6.45 -20.01
CA ASN A 463 6.86 5.71 -21.27
C ASN A 463 6.07 6.32 -22.43
N ASN A 464 5.06 7.14 -22.15
CA ASN A 464 4.16 7.72 -23.16
C ASN A 464 4.50 9.17 -23.48
N GLU A 465 5.66 9.67 -23.00
CA GLU A 465 6.06 11.05 -23.23
C GLU A 465 7.22 11.16 -24.21
N ASP A 466 7.08 12.07 -25.17
CA ASP A 466 8.11 12.36 -26.15
C ASP A 466 9.21 13.25 -25.53
N SER A 467 10.44 12.77 -25.59
CA SER A 467 11.63 13.52 -25.15
C SER A 467 12.30 14.31 -26.27
N SER A 468 11.72 14.34 -27.48
CA SER A 468 12.28 15.04 -28.65
C SER A 468 12.49 16.53 -28.36
N GLY A 469 13.68 17.01 -28.63
CA GLY A 469 14.05 18.41 -28.35
C GLY A 469 14.41 18.73 -26.90
N MET A 470 14.19 17.81 -25.96
CA MET A 470 14.61 17.96 -24.56
C MET A 470 16.09 17.65 -24.40
N LYS A 471 16.70 18.28 -23.39
CA LYS A 471 18.06 17.97 -22.96
C LYS A 471 18.04 17.31 -21.57
N CYS A 472 19.00 16.44 -21.34
CA CYS A 472 19.24 15.91 -20.01
C CYS A 472 19.55 17.05 -19.04
N VAL A 473 18.83 17.11 -17.94
CA VAL A 473 18.92 18.18 -16.93
C VAL A 473 20.33 18.32 -16.35
N TYR A 474 21.10 17.22 -16.29
CA TYR A 474 22.47 17.18 -15.74
C TYR A 474 23.54 17.34 -16.81
N SER A 475 23.54 16.47 -17.83
CA SER A 475 24.63 16.41 -18.82
C SER A 475 24.49 17.45 -19.95
N GLY A 476 23.29 17.97 -20.19
CA GLY A 476 23.01 18.83 -21.36
C GLY A 476 22.92 18.08 -22.68
N ASN A 477 23.19 16.77 -22.72
CA ASN A 477 23.04 15.92 -23.90
C ASN A 477 21.55 15.78 -24.29
N PRO A 478 21.23 15.37 -25.52
CA PRO A 478 19.87 15.03 -25.89
C PRO A 478 19.25 14.04 -24.90
N ALA A 479 18.04 14.28 -24.45
CA ALA A 479 17.32 13.38 -23.57
C ALA A 479 16.84 12.15 -24.35
N LYS A 480 16.97 10.97 -23.76
CA LYS A 480 16.35 9.74 -24.26
C LYS A 480 14.97 9.52 -23.65
N HIS A 481 14.76 10.05 -22.46
CA HIS A 481 13.54 9.82 -21.69
C HIS A 481 13.09 11.08 -20.96
N VAL A 482 11.79 11.20 -20.78
CA VAL A 482 11.20 12.08 -19.78
C VAL A 482 11.03 11.30 -18.49
N VAL A 483 11.47 11.87 -17.37
CA VAL A 483 11.49 11.19 -16.08
C VAL A 483 10.90 12.04 -14.96
N ILE A 484 10.45 11.38 -13.92
CA ILE A 484 10.09 11.99 -12.63
C ILE A 484 11.19 11.70 -11.62
N TYR A 485 11.79 12.74 -11.08
CA TYR A 485 12.66 12.68 -9.90
C TYR A 485 11.90 13.05 -8.64
N GLY A 486 12.32 12.49 -7.51
CA GLY A 486 11.82 12.85 -6.19
C GLY A 486 12.68 12.22 -5.09
N LYS A 487 12.59 12.79 -3.87
CA LYS A 487 13.11 12.13 -2.69
C LYS A 487 12.11 11.06 -2.25
N ALA A 488 12.58 9.85 -1.95
CA ALA A 488 11.75 8.72 -1.57
C ALA A 488 11.78 8.44 -0.05
N TYR A 489 10.81 7.64 0.39
CA TYR A 489 10.77 7.03 1.71
C TYR A 489 11.67 5.80 1.78
#